data_18b42513ac029640bdae6b6dd15e6c31
#
_entry.id   18b42513ac029640bdae6b6dd15e6c31
#
_cell.length_a   1.000
_cell.length_b   1.000
_cell.length_c   1.000
_cell.angle_alpha   90.00
_cell.angle_beta   90.00
_cell.angle_gamma   90.00
#
_symmetry.space_group_name_H-M   'P 1'
#
loop_
_entity.id
_entity.type
_entity.pdbx_description
1 polymer ?
#
loop_
_entity_poly.entity_id
_entity_poly.type
_entity_poly.pdbx_seq_one_letter_code
_entity_poly.pdbx_strand_id
1 'polypeptide(L)'
;MKKIMKFTRIALLLLAPALPAAAHDLWLEKEGGGHVLLQGHRTSAHAGAERVPYAADFVKQALCFDERGKSRPLAVAAAYPARIAGDCAVLFIAASSGYWTKTAWETKNAPKTGIAGVLKSWHSEDSVKRLNRWSARLAKPLTPGLEITPTDDPFRLGVDDKLRVRVTLDGLPRAGVSVAYDGATRGATGEDGTVVLKIRHGGLQMIAASLETPLEDGQADTLVRAATLNFELPGK
;
A
#
# COMPACT_ATOMS: atom_id res chain seq x y z
N MET A 1 -21.96 -39.76 48.42
CA MET A 1 -21.34 -38.47 48.08
C MET A 1 -20.67 -38.60 46.70
N LYS A 2 -21.28 -38.10 45.64
CA LYS A 2 -20.72 -38.11 44.25
C LYS A 2 -19.96 -36.83 44.00
N LYS A 3 -18.62 -36.93 43.80
CA LYS A 3 -17.77 -35.79 43.36
C LYS A 3 -17.99 -35.54 41.88
N ILE A 4 -18.51 -34.36 41.54
CA ILE A 4 -18.64 -33.88 40.19
C ILE A 4 -17.31 -33.18 39.83
N MET A 5 -16.57 -33.78 38.90
CA MET A 5 -15.34 -33.22 38.35
C MET A 5 -15.68 -32.25 37.23
N LYS A 6 -15.44 -30.93 37.46
CA LYS A 6 -15.62 -29.90 36.44
C LYS A 6 -14.42 -29.91 35.50
N PHE A 7 -14.63 -30.33 34.27
CA PHE A 7 -13.63 -30.18 33.19
C PHE A 7 -13.67 -28.75 32.65
N THR A 8 -12.63 -27.98 32.93
CA THR A 8 -12.42 -26.66 32.30
C THR A 8 -11.87 -26.88 30.90
N ARG A 9 -12.66 -26.58 29.89
CA ARG A 9 -12.21 -26.59 28.46
C ARG A 9 -11.37 -25.34 28.24
N ILE A 10 -10.06 -25.51 28.11
CA ILE A 10 -9.14 -24.46 27.63
C ILE A 10 -9.28 -24.43 26.11
N ALA A 11 -9.89 -23.37 25.58
CA ALA A 11 -9.91 -23.10 24.15
C ALA A 11 -8.53 -22.54 23.75
N LEU A 12 -7.72 -23.34 23.08
CA LEU A 12 -6.44 -22.92 22.51
C LEU A 12 -6.74 -22.12 21.25
N LEU A 13 -6.65 -20.77 21.31
CA LEU A 13 -6.73 -19.91 20.15
C LEU A 13 -5.44 -20.10 19.35
N LEU A 14 -5.51 -20.84 18.26
CA LEU A 14 -4.45 -20.92 17.26
C LEU A 14 -4.37 -19.56 16.52
N LEU A 15 -3.43 -18.70 16.95
CA LEU A 15 -3.01 -17.55 16.14
C LEU A 15 -2.28 -18.13 14.91
N ALA A 16 -2.97 -18.24 13.79
CA ALA A 16 -2.32 -18.48 12.51
C ALA A 16 -1.47 -17.26 12.16
N PRO A 17 -0.15 -17.42 11.85
CA PRO A 17 0.65 -16.31 11.37
C PRO A 17 0.04 -15.85 10.03
N ALA A 18 -0.39 -14.59 9.96
CA ALA A 18 -0.73 -13.95 8.69
C ALA A 18 0.55 -13.89 7.86
N LEU A 19 0.68 -14.80 6.89
CA LEU A 19 1.73 -14.69 5.87
C LEU A 19 1.48 -13.39 5.11
N PRO A 20 2.48 -12.52 4.97
CA PRO A 20 2.33 -11.33 4.16
C PRO A 20 1.96 -11.78 2.74
N ALA A 21 0.81 -11.34 2.26
CA ALA A 21 0.53 -11.42 0.84
C ALA A 21 1.63 -10.60 0.15
N ALA A 22 2.47 -11.25 -0.65
CA ALA A 22 3.48 -10.58 -1.44
C ALA A 22 2.77 -9.82 -2.57
N ALA A 23 2.16 -8.70 -2.22
CA ALA A 23 1.72 -7.72 -3.20
C ALA A 23 2.97 -6.98 -3.68
N HIS A 24 3.08 -6.76 -4.99
CA HIS A 24 4.10 -5.90 -5.55
C HIS A 24 3.88 -4.47 -5.03
N ASP A 25 4.96 -3.83 -4.60
CA ASP A 25 4.90 -2.42 -4.21
C ASP A 25 4.78 -1.55 -5.46
N LEU A 26 4.07 -0.43 -5.30
CA LEU A 26 4.01 0.65 -6.27
C LEU A 26 4.87 1.82 -5.79
N TRP A 27 5.75 2.36 -6.65
CA TRP A 27 6.51 3.54 -6.26
C TRP A 27 6.76 4.49 -7.44
N LEU A 28 7.10 5.73 -7.09
CA LEU A 28 7.42 6.80 -8.03
C LEU A 28 8.88 7.23 -7.84
N GLU A 29 9.68 7.11 -8.91
CA GLU A 29 11.04 7.64 -8.98
C GLU A 29 11.07 8.93 -9.82
N LYS A 30 11.96 9.86 -9.45
CA LYS A 30 12.22 11.06 -10.27
C LYS A 30 13.00 10.69 -11.52
N GLU A 31 12.53 11.15 -12.66
CA GLU A 31 13.19 10.96 -13.95
C GLU A 31 12.88 12.13 -14.88
N GLY A 32 13.91 12.77 -15.46
CA GLY A 32 13.76 13.76 -16.52
C GLY A 32 12.82 14.93 -16.22
N GLY A 33 12.82 15.45 -14.98
CA GLY A 33 11.94 16.55 -14.57
C GLY A 33 10.51 16.14 -14.20
N GLY A 34 10.20 14.85 -14.24
CA GLY A 34 8.93 14.26 -13.82
C GLY A 34 9.14 13.06 -12.91
N HIS A 35 8.18 12.15 -12.96
CA HIS A 35 8.21 10.89 -12.23
C HIS A 35 7.90 9.73 -13.16
N VAL A 36 8.42 8.56 -12.83
CA VAL A 36 8.10 7.29 -13.48
C VAL A 36 7.44 6.37 -12.44
N LEU A 37 6.30 5.76 -12.84
CA LEU A 37 5.59 4.78 -12.01
C LEU A 37 6.20 3.41 -12.24
N LEU A 38 6.60 2.77 -11.16
CA LEU A 38 7.20 1.44 -11.14
C LEU A 38 6.42 0.51 -10.22
N GLN A 39 6.41 -0.77 -10.57
CA GLN A 39 5.81 -1.85 -9.77
C GLN A 39 6.83 -2.97 -9.59
N GLY A 40 6.81 -3.63 -8.43
CA GLY A 40 7.69 -4.77 -8.15
C GLY A 40 8.21 -4.78 -6.71
N HIS A 41 9.44 -5.23 -6.53
CA HIS A 41 10.12 -5.29 -5.24
C HIS A 41 11.39 -4.42 -5.28
N ARG A 42 11.27 -3.16 -4.83
CA ARG A 42 12.38 -2.22 -4.85
C ARG A 42 13.54 -2.64 -3.95
N THR A 43 13.25 -3.31 -2.85
CA THR A 43 14.19 -3.73 -1.80
C THR A 43 14.13 -5.25 -1.61
N SER A 44 14.29 -6.03 -2.69
CA SER A 44 14.36 -7.49 -2.53
C SER A 44 15.72 -7.89 -1.94
N ALA A 45 15.73 -8.94 -1.09
CA ALA A 45 16.97 -9.56 -0.59
C ALA A 45 17.75 -10.29 -1.70
N HIS A 46 17.16 -10.46 -2.87
CA HIS A 46 17.79 -11.03 -4.07
C HIS A 46 18.27 -9.90 -4.98
N ALA A 47 19.44 -10.05 -5.57
CA ALA A 47 20.19 -9.05 -6.30
C ALA A 47 19.33 -8.20 -7.27
N GLY A 48 19.14 -6.92 -6.93
CA GLY A 48 18.48 -5.92 -7.77
C GLY A 48 16.99 -5.72 -7.48
N ALA A 49 16.50 -4.51 -7.75
CA ALA A 49 15.08 -4.21 -7.72
C ALA A 49 14.37 -4.97 -8.84
N GLU A 50 13.52 -5.91 -8.50
CA GLU A 50 12.67 -6.56 -9.48
C GLU A 50 11.59 -5.56 -9.93
N ARG A 51 11.58 -5.22 -11.21
CA ARG A 51 10.56 -4.40 -11.85
C ARG A 51 9.63 -5.29 -12.65
N VAL A 52 8.34 -5.22 -12.36
CA VAL A 52 7.31 -6.02 -13.01
C VAL A 52 6.53 -5.13 -13.97
N PRO A 53 6.47 -5.47 -15.28
CA PRO A 53 5.62 -4.75 -16.22
C PRO A 53 4.14 -4.88 -15.83
N TYR A 54 3.38 -3.80 -16.06
CA TYR A 54 1.93 -3.76 -15.88
C TYR A 54 1.24 -3.42 -17.20
N ALA A 55 -0.05 -3.77 -17.30
CA ALA A 55 -0.86 -3.52 -18.49
C ALA A 55 -1.08 -2.00 -18.72
N ALA A 56 -1.36 -1.62 -19.94
CA ALA A 56 -1.55 -0.21 -20.31
C ALA A 56 -2.72 0.46 -19.58
N ASP A 57 -3.73 -0.31 -19.17
CA ASP A 57 -4.89 0.16 -18.42
C ASP A 57 -4.74 0.04 -16.90
N PHE A 58 -3.55 -0.28 -16.42
CA PHE A 58 -3.27 -0.46 -14.99
C PHE A 58 -3.54 0.80 -14.17
N VAL A 59 -3.12 1.97 -14.66
CA VAL A 59 -3.38 3.27 -14.02
C VAL A 59 -4.84 3.65 -14.23
N LYS A 60 -5.61 3.76 -13.15
CA LYS A 60 -7.03 4.13 -13.17
C LYS A 60 -7.25 5.61 -12.93
N GLN A 61 -6.40 6.24 -12.11
CA GLN A 61 -6.49 7.66 -11.80
C GLN A 61 -5.11 8.23 -11.47
N ALA A 62 -4.87 9.48 -11.88
CA ALA A 62 -3.73 10.27 -11.44
C ALA A 62 -4.21 11.65 -11.00
N LEU A 63 -3.80 12.06 -9.80
CA LEU A 63 -4.16 13.35 -9.19
C LEU A 63 -2.91 14.10 -8.76
N CYS A 64 -2.94 15.40 -9.00
CA CYS A 64 -1.95 16.37 -8.53
C CYS A 64 -2.59 17.26 -7.47
N PHE A 65 -2.03 17.27 -6.27
CA PHE A 65 -2.47 18.14 -5.19
C PHE A 65 -1.47 19.28 -4.99
N ASP A 66 -1.99 20.47 -4.76
CA ASP A 66 -1.20 21.60 -4.29
C ASP A 66 -0.98 21.53 -2.75
N GLU A 67 -0.22 22.47 -2.19
CA GLU A 67 0.04 22.55 -0.74
C GLU A 67 -1.21 22.87 0.10
N ARG A 68 -2.30 23.32 -0.53
CA ARG A 68 -3.59 23.55 0.12
C ARG A 68 -4.46 22.27 0.13
N GLY A 69 -4.00 21.20 -0.52
CA GLY A 69 -4.75 19.95 -0.69
C GLY A 69 -5.81 20.03 -1.79
N LYS A 70 -5.78 21.03 -2.67
CA LYS A 70 -6.66 21.11 -3.82
C LYS A 70 -6.14 20.22 -4.93
N SER A 71 -6.97 19.31 -5.42
CA SER A 71 -6.62 18.35 -6.48
C SER A 71 -6.95 18.86 -7.87
N ARG A 72 -6.20 18.37 -8.85
CA ARG A 72 -6.53 18.37 -10.27
C ARG A 72 -6.15 17.03 -10.90
N PRO A 73 -6.90 16.54 -11.90
CA PRO A 73 -6.51 15.34 -12.62
C PRO A 73 -5.24 15.58 -13.43
N LEU A 74 -4.48 14.49 -13.63
CA LEU A 74 -3.35 14.44 -14.55
C LEU A 74 -3.63 13.44 -15.66
N ALA A 75 -3.27 13.79 -16.88
CA ALA A 75 -3.21 12.83 -17.96
C ALA A 75 -1.94 11.98 -17.80
N VAL A 76 -2.11 10.67 -17.87
CA VAL A 76 -1.02 9.69 -17.88
C VAL A 76 -1.16 8.84 -19.12
N ALA A 77 -0.10 8.73 -19.89
CA ALA A 77 -0.10 7.88 -21.07
C ALA A 77 -0.25 6.40 -20.64
N ALA A 78 -1.06 5.67 -21.38
CA ALA A 78 -1.24 4.23 -21.19
C ALA A 78 0.01 3.49 -21.72
N ALA A 79 1.08 3.48 -20.92
CA ALA A 79 2.37 2.91 -21.27
C ALA A 79 3.07 2.34 -20.02
N TYR A 80 4.02 1.45 -20.25
CA TYR A 80 4.94 0.97 -19.22
C TYR A 80 6.39 1.38 -19.56
N PRO A 81 7.12 1.98 -18.60
CA PRO A 81 6.61 2.59 -17.38
C PRO A 81 5.85 3.88 -17.68
N ALA A 82 4.77 4.13 -16.95
CA ALA A 82 4.01 5.37 -17.09
C ALA A 82 4.83 6.55 -16.59
N ARG A 83 4.89 7.61 -17.40
CA ARG A 83 5.59 8.87 -17.10
C ARG A 83 4.59 9.93 -16.69
N ILE A 84 4.85 10.58 -15.59
CA ILE A 84 3.97 11.58 -14.98
C ILE A 84 4.73 12.90 -14.89
N ALA A 85 4.22 13.91 -15.62
CA ALA A 85 4.74 15.27 -15.56
C ALA A 85 3.83 16.14 -14.68
N GLY A 86 4.39 17.13 -14.03
CA GLY A 86 3.65 18.13 -13.26
C GLY A 86 4.33 18.51 -11.96
N ASP A 87 4.24 19.80 -11.63
CA ASP A 87 4.66 20.33 -10.34
C ASP A 87 3.51 20.17 -9.32
N CYS A 88 3.59 19.12 -8.52
CA CYS A 88 2.61 18.76 -7.49
C CYS A 88 3.28 18.76 -6.12
N ALA A 89 2.60 19.27 -5.10
CA ALA A 89 3.03 19.03 -3.72
C ALA A 89 2.85 17.55 -3.36
N VAL A 90 1.73 16.96 -3.82
CA VAL A 90 1.47 15.52 -3.73
C VAL A 90 1.05 14.99 -5.08
N LEU A 91 1.67 13.89 -5.49
CA LEU A 91 1.26 13.08 -6.63
C LEU A 91 0.58 11.81 -6.11
N PHE A 92 -0.64 11.55 -6.55
CA PHE A 92 -1.39 10.36 -6.19
C PHE A 92 -1.77 9.57 -7.44
N ILE A 93 -1.49 8.28 -7.43
CA ILE A 93 -1.87 7.36 -8.49
C ILE A 93 -2.69 6.23 -7.88
N ALA A 94 -3.88 5.99 -8.43
CA ALA A 94 -4.63 4.77 -8.17
C ALA A 94 -4.49 3.83 -9.37
N ALA A 95 -4.29 2.57 -9.10
CA ALA A 95 -4.05 1.53 -10.08
C ALA A 95 -4.82 0.25 -9.71
N SER A 96 -5.02 -0.63 -10.66
CA SER A 96 -5.61 -1.95 -10.43
C SER A 96 -5.14 -2.92 -11.49
N SER A 97 -4.70 -4.08 -11.06
CA SER A 97 -4.43 -5.22 -11.93
C SER A 97 -5.66 -6.13 -12.13
N GLY A 98 -6.82 -5.71 -11.62
CA GLY A 98 -8.07 -6.44 -11.77
C GLY A 98 -8.19 -7.67 -10.88
N TYR A 99 -8.90 -8.67 -11.40
CA TYR A 99 -9.17 -9.91 -10.67
C TYR A 99 -8.06 -10.93 -10.83
N TRP A 100 -7.82 -11.68 -9.76
CA TRP A 100 -6.84 -12.75 -9.71
C TRP A 100 -7.46 -13.99 -9.08
N THR A 101 -7.17 -15.14 -9.66
CA THR A 101 -7.63 -16.43 -9.15
C THR A 101 -6.47 -17.41 -9.05
N LYS A 102 -6.24 -17.93 -7.86
CA LYS A 102 -5.24 -18.95 -7.57
C LYS A 102 -5.88 -20.32 -7.47
N THR A 103 -5.33 -21.28 -8.20
CA THR A 103 -5.64 -22.71 -8.10
C THR A 103 -4.42 -23.46 -7.55
N ALA A 104 -4.48 -24.78 -7.44
CA ALA A 104 -3.34 -25.61 -7.07
C ALA A 104 -2.20 -25.56 -8.11
N TRP A 105 -2.51 -25.19 -9.35
CA TRP A 105 -1.60 -25.29 -10.50
C TRP A 105 -1.04 -23.95 -10.95
N GLU A 106 -1.84 -22.88 -10.85
CA GLU A 106 -1.49 -21.58 -11.42
C GLU A 106 -2.20 -20.42 -10.71
N THR A 107 -1.73 -19.21 -10.96
CA THR A 107 -2.43 -17.96 -10.62
C THR A 107 -2.76 -17.24 -11.92
N LYS A 108 -4.06 -17.01 -12.18
CA LYS A 108 -4.58 -16.33 -13.37
C LYS A 108 -5.02 -14.91 -13.06
N ASN A 109 -4.76 -13.98 -13.94
CA ASN A 109 -5.36 -12.66 -13.92
C ASN A 109 -6.76 -12.73 -14.54
N ALA A 110 -7.71 -13.26 -13.81
CA ALA A 110 -9.11 -13.45 -14.20
C ALA A 110 -10.01 -13.59 -12.97
N PRO A 111 -11.32 -13.25 -13.09
CA PRO A 111 -12.32 -13.60 -12.08
C PRO A 111 -12.39 -15.08 -11.79
N LYS A 112 -12.84 -15.47 -10.60
CA LYS A 112 -13.02 -16.89 -10.22
C LYS A 112 -14.13 -17.60 -10.97
N THR A 113 -15.03 -16.84 -11.61
CA THR A 113 -16.19 -17.39 -12.33
C THR A 113 -15.75 -18.33 -13.44
N GLY A 114 -16.27 -19.57 -13.43
CA GLY A 114 -15.93 -20.60 -14.43
C GLY A 114 -14.57 -21.27 -14.23
N ILE A 115 -13.83 -20.95 -13.17
CA ILE A 115 -12.56 -21.60 -12.84
C ILE A 115 -12.80 -22.69 -11.79
N ALA A 116 -12.41 -23.93 -12.07
CA ALA A 116 -12.48 -25.04 -11.13
C ALA A 116 -11.28 -25.05 -10.17
N GLY A 117 -11.48 -25.56 -8.94
CA GLY A 117 -10.39 -25.76 -7.98
C GLY A 117 -9.79 -24.46 -7.44
N VAL A 118 -10.60 -23.41 -7.31
CA VAL A 118 -10.19 -22.12 -6.73
C VAL A 118 -9.76 -22.31 -5.28
N LEU A 119 -8.54 -21.88 -4.95
CA LEU A 119 -8.00 -21.84 -3.59
C LEU A 119 -8.12 -20.45 -2.96
N LYS A 120 -7.93 -19.40 -3.77
CA LYS A 120 -8.05 -18.01 -3.38
C LYS A 120 -8.38 -17.16 -4.60
N SER A 121 -9.22 -16.16 -4.42
CA SER A 121 -9.46 -15.16 -5.46
C SER A 121 -9.55 -13.76 -4.84
N TRP A 122 -9.02 -12.77 -5.57
CA TRP A 122 -9.03 -11.39 -5.10
C TRP A 122 -9.14 -10.40 -6.25
N HIS A 123 -9.69 -9.23 -5.95
CA HIS A 123 -9.56 -8.03 -6.76
C HIS A 123 -8.45 -7.17 -6.17
N SER A 124 -7.56 -6.61 -6.99
CA SER A 124 -6.44 -5.78 -6.55
C SER A 124 -6.71 -4.30 -6.80
N GLU A 125 -6.60 -3.49 -5.76
CA GLU A 125 -6.57 -2.03 -5.81
C GLU A 125 -5.26 -1.53 -5.19
N ASP A 126 -4.47 -0.84 -5.98
CA ASP A 126 -3.16 -0.35 -5.58
C ASP A 126 -3.15 1.17 -5.62
N SER A 127 -2.40 1.80 -4.73
CA SER A 127 -2.18 3.24 -4.77
C SER A 127 -0.76 3.63 -4.35
N VAL A 128 -0.27 4.72 -4.91
CA VAL A 128 0.95 5.37 -4.44
C VAL A 128 0.71 6.86 -4.27
N LYS A 129 1.11 7.38 -3.11
CA LYS A 129 1.15 8.80 -2.77
C LYS A 129 2.60 9.24 -2.66
N ARG A 130 3.04 10.13 -3.54
CA ARG A 130 4.36 10.75 -3.46
C ARG A 130 4.25 12.16 -2.93
N LEU A 131 4.92 12.43 -1.83
CA LEU A 131 5.12 13.79 -1.32
C LEU A 131 6.38 14.39 -1.97
N ASN A 132 6.22 15.58 -2.57
CA ASN A 132 7.32 16.39 -3.08
C ASN A 132 7.54 17.64 -2.23
N ARG A 133 6.46 18.15 -1.60
CA ARG A 133 6.47 19.28 -0.66
C ARG A 133 5.48 19.01 0.46
N TRP A 134 5.62 19.69 1.57
CA TRP A 134 4.78 19.53 2.74
C TRP A 134 4.09 20.83 3.16
N SER A 135 2.89 20.69 3.64
CA SER A 135 2.18 21.66 4.46
C SER A 135 1.32 20.94 5.49
N ALA A 136 0.94 21.62 6.57
CA ALA A 136 0.08 21.03 7.60
C ALA A 136 -1.30 20.58 7.08
N ARG A 137 -1.76 21.09 5.93
CA ARG A 137 -2.99 20.67 5.27
C ARG A 137 -2.89 19.27 4.68
N LEU A 138 -1.67 18.82 4.35
CA LEU A 138 -1.37 17.51 3.78
C LEU A 138 -1.22 16.41 4.85
N ALA A 139 -1.33 16.76 6.15
CA ALA A 139 -1.40 15.79 7.26
C ALA A 139 -2.77 15.09 7.36
N LYS A 140 -3.68 15.35 6.42
CA LYS A 140 -5.01 14.74 6.35
C LYS A 140 -5.08 13.78 5.15
N PRO A 141 -5.98 12.78 5.19
CA PRO A 141 -6.28 11.98 4.00
C PRO A 141 -6.73 12.88 2.85
N LEU A 142 -6.24 12.61 1.66
CA LEU A 142 -6.51 13.38 0.44
C LEU A 142 -7.46 12.65 -0.51
N THR A 143 -7.57 11.32 -0.35
CA THR A 143 -8.32 10.45 -1.27
C THR A 143 -9.16 9.45 -0.49
N PRO A 144 -10.26 8.92 -1.08
CA PRO A 144 -10.90 7.72 -0.57
C PRO A 144 -10.00 6.50 -0.78
N GLY A 145 -10.35 5.37 -0.17
CA GLY A 145 -9.60 4.13 -0.22
C GLY A 145 -8.53 4.05 0.86
N LEU A 146 -7.62 3.09 0.71
CA LEU A 146 -6.51 2.93 1.65
C LEU A 146 -5.44 3.98 1.38
N GLU A 147 -5.08 4.76 2.40
CA GLU A 147 -4.10 5.83 2.27
C GLU A 147 -3.18 5.92 3.48
N ILE A 148 -1.89 6.19 3.24
CA ILE A 148 -0.89 6.44 4.28
C ILE A 148 -0.55 7.92 4.28
N THR A 149 -0.62 8.57 5.44
CA THR A 149 -0.36 10.01 5.58
C THR A 149 0.58 10.27 6.75
N PRO A 150 1.71 10.99 6.57
CA PRO A 150 2.51 11.46 7.68
C PRO A 150 1.69 12.42 8.54
N THR A 151 1.85 12.35 9.87
CA THR A 151 1.18 13.27 10.79
C THR A 151 1.90 14.61 10.91
N ASP A 152 3.20 14.61 10.61
CA ASP A 152 4.09 15.77 10.72
C ASP A 152 4.97 15.87 9.47
N ASP A 153 5.69 16.97 9.33
CA ASP A 153 6.56 17.23 8.18
C ASP A 153 7.68 16.18 8.07
N PRO A 154 7.62 15.26 7.11
CA PRO A 154 8.61 14.21 6.98
C PRO A 154 9.96 14.72 6.45
N PHE A 155 10.00 15.90 5.80
CA PHE A 155 11.23 16.45 5.22
C PHE A 155 12.17 17.07 6.25
N ARG A 156 11.71 17.21 7.51
CA ARG A 156 12.55 17.65 8.64
C ARG A 156 13.28 16.50 9.32
N LEU A 157 12.98 15.26 8.92
CA LEU A 157 13.54 14.07 9.56
C LEU A 157 14.88 13.70 8.96
N GLY A 158 15.77 13.21 9.82
CA GLY A 158 17.02 12.56 9.46
C GLY A 158 17.00 11.06 9.76
N VAL A 159 18.12 10.40 9.48
CA VAL A 159 18.34 9.01 9.87
C VAL A 159 18.25 8.89 11.39
N ASP A 160 17.60 7.83 11.86
CA ASP A 160 17.28 7.51 13.24
C ASP A 160 16.10 8.28 13.86
N ASP A 161 15.58 9.32 13.20
CA ASP A 161 14.38 10.01 13.65
C ASP A 161 13.12 9.13 13.51
N LYS A 162 12.07 9.52 14.24
CA LYS A 162 10.79 8.83 14.26
C LYS A 162 9.80 9.50 13.32
N LEU A 163 9.37 8.76 12.31
CA LEU A 163 8.26 9.12 11.43
C LEU A 163 6.97 8.52 12.00
N ARG A 164 5.97 9.36 12.28
CA ARG A 164 4.61 8.89 12.57
C ARG A 164 3.76 8.98 11.31
N VAL A 165 3.11 7.87 10.95
CA VAL A 165 2.15 7.83 9.85
C VAL A 165 0.79 7.37 10.36
N ARG A 166 -0.26 7.81 9.68
CA ARG A 166 -1.63 7.33 9.87
C ARG A 166 -2.08 6.59 8.63
N VAL A 167 -2.71 5.44 8.83
CA VAL A 167 -3.39 4.68 7.78
C VAL A 167 -4.87 4.93 7.91
N THR A 168 -5.50 5.30 6.79
CA THR A 168 -6.95 5.52 6.71
C THR A 168 -7.56 4.68 5.60
N LEU A 169 -8.84 4.32 5.77
CA LEU A 169 -9.69 3.78 4.73
C LEU A 169 -10.92 4.68 4.65
N ASP A 170 -11.19 5.20 3.47
CA ASP A 170 -12.28 6.16 3.22
C ASP A 170 -12.24 7.38 4.16
N GLY A 171 -11.01 7.85 4.43
CA GLY A 171 -10.73 8.98 5.31
C GLY A 171 -10.79 8.67 6.81
N LEU A 172 -11.19 7.46 7.21
CA LEU A 172 -11.31 7.06 8.62
C LEU A 172 -10.08 6.25 9.06
N PRO A 173 -9.54 6.49 10.27
CA PRO A 173 -8.43 5.72 10.82
C PRO A 173 -8.71 4.21 10.84
N ARG A 174 -7.72 3.40 10.48
CA ARG A 174 -7.82 1.94 10.50
C ARG A 174 -6.80 1.33 11.45
N ALA A 175 -7.31 0.65 12.46
CA ALA A 175 -6.50 -0.14 13.40
C ALA A 175 -6.09 -1.49 12.80
N GLY A 176 -4.98 -2.05 13.29
CA GLY A 176 -4.54 -3.40 12.99
C GLY A 176 -3.97 -3.59 11.57
N VAL A 177 -3.78 -2.50 10.80
CA VAL A 177 -3.20 -2.58 9.46
C VAL A 177 -1.69 -2.77 9.55
N SER A 178 -1.17 -3.82 8.93
CA SER A 178 0.27 -4.07 8.84
C SER A 178 0.95 -3.01 8.00
N VAL A 179 2.05 -2.44 8.52
CA VAL A 179 2.83 -1.41 7.86
C VAL A 179 4.26 -1.89 7.67
N ALA A 180 4.73 -1.83 6.44
CA ALA A 180 6.09 -2.13 6.04
C ALA A 180 6.87 -0.85 5.72
N TYR A 181 8.18 -0.90 5.93
CA TYR A 181 9.12 0.11 5.50
C TYR A 181 10.26 -0.58 4.74
N ASP A 182 10.48 -0.18 3.50
CA ASP A 182 11.40 -0.81 2.55
C ASP A 182 11.22 -2.34 2.48
N GLY A 183 9.97 -2.77 2.25
CA GLY A 183 9.60 -4.18 2.09
C GLY A 183 9.59 -5.02 3.38
N ALA A 184 10.05 -4.48 4.51
CA ALA A 184 10.02 -5.21 5.78
C ALA A 184 8.93 -4.69 6.72
N THR A 185 8.06 -5.58 7.19
CA THR A 185 7.04 -5.24 8.20
C THR A 185 7.68 -4.66 9.46
N ARG A 186 7.14 -3.52 9.93
CA ARG A 186 7.66 -2.78 11.09
C ARG A 186 6.66 -2.67 12.23
N GLY A 187 5.44 -3.06 12.02
CA GLY A 187 4.37 -3.03 13.02
C GLY A 187 3.00 -2.99 12.39
N ALA A 188 2.00 -2.79 13.23
CA ALA A 188 0.63 -2.56 12.83
C ALA A 188 0.12 -1.26 13.46
N THR A 189 -0.89 -0.65 12.86
CA THR A 189 -1.52 0.57 13.35
C THR A 189 -2.29 0.33 14.65
N GLY A 190 -2.21 1.28 15.58
CA GLY A 190 -3.04 1.34 16.78
C GLY A 190 -4.49 1.72 16.48
N GLU A 191 -5.32 1.87 17.52
CA GLU A 191 -6.75 2.20 17.40
C GLU A 191 -7.01 3.53 16.68
N ASP A 192 -6.09 4.50 16.81
CA ASP A 192 -6.13 5.80 16.13
C ASP A 192 -5.61 5.73 14.68
N GLY A 193 -5.33 4.54 14.16
CA GLY A 193 -4.76 4.30 12.84
C GLY A 193 -3.29 4.68 12.70
N THR A 194 -2.58 5.05 13.78
CA THR A 194 -1.18 5.49 13.68
C THR A 194 -0.18 4.36 13.98
N VAL A 195 1.01 4.50 13.38
CA VAL A 195 2.20 3.71 13.69
C VAL A 195 3.43 4.61 13.61
N VAL A 196 4.45 4.30 14.41
CA VAL A 196 5.72 5.02 14.42
C VAL A 196 6.81 4.16 13.82
N LEU A 197 7.49 4.70 12.82
CA LEU A 197 8.60 4.07 12.10
C LEU A 197 9.89 4.83 12.37
N LYS A 198 11.02 4.13 12.38
CA LYS A 198 12.34 4.75 12.48
C LYS A 198 12.92 4.91 11.08
N ILE A 199 13.30 6.13 10.69
CA ILE A 199 14.01 6.42 9.44
C ILE A 199 15.36 5.71 9.45
N ARG A 200 15.69 4.98 8.39
CA ARG A 200 16.86 4.12 8.32
C ARG A 200 17.97 4.62 7.39
N HIS A 201 17.60 5.47 6.43
CA HIS A 201 18.54 5.99 5.42
C HIS A 201 18.02 7.30 4.82
N GLY A 202 18.86 8.01 4.08
CA GLY A 202 18.46 9.10 3.19
C GLY A 202 17.92 8.60 1.86
N GLY A 203 17.59 9.51 0.95
CA GLY A 203 17.02 9.20 -0.35
C GLY A 203 15.54 8.80 -0.29
N LEU A 204 15.10 8.00 -1.26
CA LEU A 204 13.69 7.62 -1.40
C LEU A 204 13.22 6.72 -0.25
N GLN A 205 12.23 7.18 0.48
CA GLN A 205 11.52 6.45 1.52
C GLN A 205 10.31 5.76 0.93
N MET A 206 10.07 4.51 1.33
CA MET A 206 8.93 3.71 0.86
C MET A 206 8.24 3.03 2.04
N ILE A 207 7.05 3.53 2.38
CA ILE A 207 6.20 2.97 3.42
C ILE A 207 4.97 2.36 2.75
N ALA A 208 4.69 1.09 3.02
CA ALA A 208 3.58 0.36 2.44
C ALA A 208 2.64 -0.16 3.51
N ALA A 209 1.36 -0.23 3.17
CA ALA A 209 0.32 -0.86 3.98
C ALA A 209 -0.61 -1.65 3.08
N SER A 210 -1.13 -2.77 3.57
CA SER A 210 -2.11 -3.56 2.84
C SER A 210 -3.26 -3.98 3.74
N LEU A 211 -4.44 -4.05 3.14
CA LEU A 211 -5.68 -4.46 3.80
C LEU A 211 -6.46 -5.39 2.87
N GLU A 212 -6.84 -6.53 3.39
CA GLU A 212 -7.71 -7.49 2.72
C GLU A 212 -9.08 -7.47 3.39
N THR A 213 -10.14 -7.33 2.60
CA THR A 213 -11.53 -7.32 3.07
C THR A 213 -12.38 -8.25 2.22
N PRO A 214 -13.47 -8.85 2.75
CA PRO A 214 -14.41 -9.61 1.92
C PRO A 214 -14.94 -8.80 0.75
N LEU A 215 -15.17 -9.45 -0.38
CA LEU A 215 -15.78 -8.87 -1.59
C LEU A 215 -16.98 -9.72 -2.00
N GLU A 216 -18.14 -9.08 -2.12
CA GLU A 216 -19.40 -9.77 -2.41
C GLU A 216 -19.91 -9.52 -3.85
N ASP A 217 -19.01 -9.43 -4.82
CA ASP A 217 -19.35 -9.21 -6.23
C ASP A 217 -19.51 -10.51 -7.04
N GLY A 218 -19.27 -11.67 -6.40
CA GLY A 218 -19.30 -12.99 -7.04
C GLY A 218 -18.08 -13.29 -7.92
N GLN A 219 -17.21 -12.32 -8.19
CA GLN A 219 -16.07 -12.48 -9.09
C GLN A 219 -14.77 -12.81 -8.34
N ALA A 220 -14.65 -12.39 -7.08
CA ALA A 220 -13.57 -12.75 -6.19
C ALA A 220 -14.09 -12.94 -4.75
N ASP A 221 -13.25 -13.49 -3.86
CA ASP A 221 -13.59 -13.68 -2.46
C ASP A 221 -13.20 -12.45 -1.61
N THR A 222 -12.15 -11.75 -2.04
CA THR A 222 -11.60 -10.64 -1.28
C THR A 222 -11.20 -9.47 -2.18
N LEU A 223 -11.22 -8.28 -1.58
CA LEU A 223 -10.63 -7.08 -2.12
C LEU A 223 -9.33 -6.80 -1.37
N VAL A 224 -8.21 -6.83 -2.08
CA VAL A 224 -6.88 -6.49 -1.58
C VAL A 224 -6.57 -5.06 -1.97
N ARG A 225 -6.39 -4.21 -0.96
CA ARG A 225 -5.94 -2.83 -1.15
C ARG A 225 -4.50 -2.70 -0.67
N ALA A 226 -3.64 -2.18 -1.53
CA ALA A 226 -2.27 -1.80 -1.17
C ALA A 226 -2.08 -0.31 -1.35
N ALA A 227 -1.43 0.34 -0.39
CA ALA A 227 -1.10 1.74 -0.44
C ALA A 227 0.38 1.94 -0.15
N THR A 228 1.05 2.80 -0.93
CA THR A 228 2.44 3.16 -0.69
C THR A 228 2.55 4.67 -0.51
N LEU A 229 3.31 5.10 0.49
CA LEU A 229 3.74 6.48 0.68
C LEU A 229 5.21 6.59 0.29
N ASN A 230 5.50 7.52 -0.64
CA ASN A 230 6.85 7.86 -1.04
C ASN A 230 7.19 9.32 -0.71
N PHE A 231 8.41 9.58 -0.28
CA PHE A 231 9.03 10.89 -0.20
C PHE A 231 10.55 10.74 -0.20
N GLU A 232 11.28 11.82 -0.39
CA GLU A 232 12.72 11.77 -0.52
C GLU A 232 13.40 12.66 0.50
N LEU A 233 14.25 12.06 1.31
CA LEU A 233 15.11 12.77 2.26
C LEU A 233 16.45 13.11 1.60
N PRO A 234 17.16 14.16 2.08
CA PRO A 234 18.52 14.41 1.63
C PRO A 234 19.38 13.15 1.70
N GLY A 235 20.08 12.82 0.63
CA GLY A 235 21.13 11.80 0.65
C GLY A 235 22.27 12.26 1.54
N LYS A 236 22.93 11.31 2.19
CA LYS A 236 24.24 11.58 2.79
C LYS A 236 25.29 11.63 1.70
#